data_70436d503feca618977ac91716abf6b5
#
_entry.id   70436d503feca618977ac91716abf6b5
#
_cell.length_a   1.000
_cell.length_b   1.000
_cell.length_c   1.000
_cell.angle_alpha   90.00
_cell.angle_beta   90.00
_cell.angle_gamma   90.00
#
_symmetry.space_group_name_H-M   'P 1'
#
loop_
_entity.id
_entity.type
_entity.pdbx_description
1 polymer ?
#
loop_
_entity_poly.entity_id
_entity_poly.type
_entity_poly.pdbx_seq_one_letter_code
_entity_poly.pdbx_strand_id
1 'polypeptide(L)'
;LGKKVLFSMNLRKIEKGIRLILEGIGEDPNRAGLRDTPSRVARMYEEIFAGLKTPQEEILAYIEGESHDEMVLLKDIPFYSVCEHHLLPFIGKAHVAYVPAGGKIVGLSELVKAVEILAKRPQVQER
;
A
#
# COMPACT_ATOMS: atom_id res chain seq x y z
N LEU A 1 -11.69 8.17 -23.90
CA LEU A 1 -12.38 7.35 -22.87
C LEU A 1 -11.44 6.20 -22.49
N GLY A 2 -10.47 6.49 -21.58
CA GLY A 2 -9.56 5.49 -21.05
C GLY A 2 -10.34 4.46 -20.23
N LYS A 3 -10.26 3.17 -20.62
CA LYS A 3 -10.74 2.08 -19.79
C LYS A 3 -10.00 2.16 -18.45
N LYS A 4 -10.72 2.45 -17.36
CA LYS A 4 -10.23 2.23 -15.99
C LYS A 4 -9.85 0.75 -15.91
N VAL A 5 -8.58 0.44 -15.96
CA VAL A 5 -8.11 -0.92 -15.71
C VAL A 5 -8.30 -1.14 -14.21
N LEU A 6 -9.39 -1.77 -13.84
CA LEU A 6 -9.61 -2.23 -12.48
C LEU A 6 -8.47 -3.20 -12.14
N PHE A 7 -7.55 -2.75 -11.30
CA PHE A 7 -6.48 -3.61 -10.80
C PHE A 7 -7.10 -4.79 -10.06
N SER A 8 -6.84 -5.99 -10.55
CA SER A 8 -7.25 -7.23 -9.91
C SER A 8 -6.01 -8.08 -9.65
N MET A 9 -5.75 -8.37 -8.38
CA MET A 9 -4.64 -9.25 -8.01
C MET A 9 -4.97 -10.69 -8.40
N ASN A 10 -4.02 -11.36 -9.07
CA ASN A 10 -4.17 -12.74 -9.46
C ASN A 10 -3.53 -13.66 -8.41
N LEU A 11 -4.32 -14.07 -7.43
CA LEU A 11 -3.85 -14.90 -6.31
C LEU A 11 -3.27 -16.24 -6.79
N ARG A 12 -3.87 -16.87 -7.81
CA ARG A 12 -3.36 -18.15 -8.37
C ARG A 12 -1.97 -17.99 -8.98
N LYS A 13 -1.69 -16.83 -9.59
CA LYS A 13 -0.37 -16.53 -10.14
C LYS A 13 0.67 -16.34 -9.03
N ILE A 14 0.27 -15.71 -7.93
CA ILE A 14 1.11 -15.53 -6.75
C ILE A 14 1.40 -16.88 -6.11
N GLU A 15 0.39 -17.72 -5.89
CA GLU A 15 0.55 -19.08 -5.33
C GLU A 15 1.56 -19.91 -6.13
N LYS A 16 1.46 -19.90 -7.47
CA LYS A 16 2.44 -20.55 -8.35
C LYS A 16 3.85 -19.99 -8.16
N GLY A 17 3.99 -18.68 -8.07
CA GLY A 17 5.28 -18.02 -7.84
C GLY A 17 5.92 -18.43 -6.52
N ILE A 18 5.13 -18.46 -5.44
CA ILE A 18 5.63 -18.90 -4.12
C ILE A 18 6.02 -20.37 -4.14
N ARG A 19 5.26 -21.22 -4.82
CA ARG A 19 5.64 -22.62 -4.98
C ARG A 19 6.99 -22.78 -5.68
N LEU A 20 7.20 -22.06 -6.78
CA LEU A 20 8.48 -22.04 -7.51
C LEU A 20 9.64 -21.51 -6.66
N ILE A 21 9.39 -20.50 -5.81
CA ILE A 21 10.40 -20.01 -4.87
C ILE A 21 10.80 -21.11 -3.88
N LEU A 22 9.83 -21.81 -3.29
CA LEU A 22 10.09 -22.92 -2.35
C LEU A 22 10.92 -24.03 -3.02
N GLU A 23 10.56 -24.42 -4.24
CA GLU A 23 11.30 -25.40 -5.03
C GLU A 23 12.72 -24.89 -5.35
N GLY A 24 12.85 -23.61 -5.73
CA GLY A 24 14.12 -22.98 -6.07
C GLY A 24 15.12 -22.85 -4.93
N ILE A 25 14.64 -22.74 -3.69
CA ILE A 25 15.50 -22.76 -2.49
C ILE A 25 15.79 -24.18 -1.98
N GLY A 26 15.28 -25.23 -2.66
CA GLY A 26 15.52 -26.63 -2.31
C GLY A 26 14.54 -27.20 -1.28
N GLU A 27 13.41 -26.55 -1.02
CA GLU A 27 12.37 -27.03 -0.12
C GLU A 27 11.32 -27.88 -0.85
N ASP A 28 10.70 -28.81 -0.11
CA ASP A 28 9.53 -29.55 -0.60
C ASP A 28 8.23 -28.79 -0.31
N PRO A 29 7.59 -28.20 -1.33
CA PRO A 29 6.35 -27.44 -1.13
C PRO A 29 5.16 -28.31 -0.71
N ASN A 30 5.28 -29.64 -0.79
CA ASN A 30 4.20 -30.58 -0.43
C ASN A 30 4.30 -31.06 1.02
N ARG A 31 5.43 -30.83 1.72
CA ARG A 31 5.53 -31.20 3.13
C ARG A 31 4.50 -30.45 3.98
N ALA A 32 4.05 -31.06 5.06
CA ALA A 32 2.92 -30.58 5.88
C ALA A 32 3.04 -29.10 6.29
N GLY A 33 4.23 -28.63 6.65
CA GLY A 33 4.45 -27.25 7.08
C GLY A 33 4.41 -26.20 5.95
N LEU A 34 4.59 -26.59 4.68
CA LEU A 34 4.66 -25.68 3.53
C LEU A 34 3.48 -25.81 2.55
N ARG A 35 2.65 -26.84 2.68
CA ARG A 35 1.54 -27.11 1.76
C ARG A 35 0.62 -25.91 1.57
N ASP A 36 0.30 -25.22 2.65
CA ASP A 36 -0.62 -24.07 2.63
C ASP A 36 0.11 -22.73 2.48
N THR A 37 1.45 -22.72 2.48
CA THR A 37 2.25 -21.48 2.41
C THR A 37 1.94 -20.66 1.16
N PRO A 38 1.82 -21.24 -0.06
CA PRO A 38 1.50 -20.45 -1.25
C PRO A 38 0.19 -19.67 -1.12
N SER A 39 -0.87 -20.30 -0.61
CA SER A 39 -2.17 -19.66 -0.44
C SER A 39 -2.18 -18.63 0.70
N ARG A 40 -1.42 -18.88 1.76
CA ARG A 40 -1.28 -17.92 2.88
C ARG A 40 -0.53 -16.66 2.43
N VAL A 41 0.56 -16.82 1.67
CA VAL A 41 1.33 -15.69 1.12
C VAL A 41 0.50 -14.91 0.09
N ALA A 42 -0.26 -15.59 -0.76
CA ALA A 42 -1.14 -14.91 -1.71
C ALA A 42 -2.18 -14.01 -1.02
N ARG A 43 -2.82 -14.51 0.04
CA ARG A 43 -3.77 -13.72 0.85
C ARG A 43 -3.10 -12.57 1.59
N MET A 44 -1.91 -12.81 2.16
CA MET A 44 -1.12 -11.74 2.77
C MET A 44 -0.82 -10.63 1.76
N TYR A 45 -0.41 -10.98 0.53
CA TYR A 45 -0.14 -9.98 -0.52
C TYR A 45 -1.39 -9.22 -0.96
N GLU A 46 -2.56 -9.85 -0.93
CA GLU A 46 -3.81 -9.15 -1.20
C GLU A 46 -4.08 -8.02 -0.19
N GLU A 47 -3.70 -8.23 1.06
CA GLU A 47 -3.83 -7.24 2.14
C GLU A 47 -2.74 -6.16 2.07
N ILE A 48 -1.47 -6.56 2.04
CA ILE A 48 -0.34 -5.60 2.12
C ILE A 48 -0.13 -4.79 0.84
N PHE A 49 -0.69 -5.23 -0.29
CA PHE A 49 -0.70 -4.51 -1.56
C PHE A 49 -2.08 -3.96 -1.95
N ALA A 50 -3.00 -3.85 -1.00
CA ALA A 50 -4.34 -3.34 -1.25
C ALA A 50 -4.36 -1.91 -1.80
N GLY A 51 -3.35 -1.10 -1.50
CA GLY A 51 -3.21 0.26 -2.00
C GLY A 51 -3.07 0.37 -3.53
N LEU A 52 -2.67 -0.72 -4.21
CA LEU A 52 -2.65 -0.78 -5.68
C LEU A 52 -4.05 -0.74 -6.31
N LYS A 53 -5.10 -1.03 -5.53
CA LYS A 53 -6.50 -0.98 -6.00
C LYS A 53 -7.03 0.45 -6.10
N THR A 54 -6.41 1.42 -5.42
CA THR A 54 -6.85 2.81 -5.39
C THR A 54 -6.13 3.61 -6.46
N PRO A 55 -6.83 4.22 -7.42
CA PRO A 55 -6.23 5.14 -8.40
C PRO A 55 -5.55 6.32 -7.69
N GLN A 56 -4.52 6.87 -8.30
CA GLN A 56 -3.74 7.95 -7.69
C GLN A 56 -4.59 9.21 -7.44
N GLU A 57 -5.52 9.51 -8.32
CA GLU A 57 -6.44 10.63 -8.22
C GLU A 57 -7.49 10.49 -7.12
N GLU A 58 -7.66 9.28 -6.56
CA GLU A 58 -8.63 8.97 -5.50
C GLU A 58 -7.96 8.85 -4.11
N ILE A 59 -6.65 9.08 -4.01
CA ILE A 59 -5.91 8.93 -2.74
C ILE A 59 -6.26 10.02 -1.74
N LEU A 60 -6.49 11.24 -2.22
CA LEU A 60 -6.86 12.39 -1.39
C LEU A 60 -8.21 12.95 -1.81
N ALA A 61 -9.13 13.05 -0.85
CA ALA A 61 -10.38 13.75 -1.02
C ALA A 61 -10.27 15.15 -0.39
N TYR A 62 -10.75 16.16 -1.14
CA TYR A 62 -10.82 17.54 -0.70
C TYR A 62 -12.26 17.86 -0.32
N ILE A 63 -12.42 18.70 0.70
CA ILE A 63 -13.70 19.31 1.07
C ILE A 63 -13.60 20.83 0.91
N GLU A 64 -14.72 21.51 0.69
CA GLU A 64 -14.75 22.96 0.67
C GLU A 64 -14.52 23.50 2.08
N GLY A 65 -13.71 24.54 2.20
CA GLY A 65 -13.39 25.17 3.46
C GLY A 65 -12.69 26.50 3.26
N GLU A 66 -12.47 27.23 4.35
CA GLU A 66 -11.77 28.50 4.30
C GLU A 66 -10.27 28.31 4.09
N SER A 67 -9.70 29.12 3.22
CA SER A 67 -8.24 29.19 3.05
C SER A 67 -7.66 30.00 4.20
N HIS A 68 -6.54 29.54 4.73
CA HIS A 68 -5.75 30.28 5.71
C HIS A 68 -4.25 30.00 5.49
N ASP A 69 -3.41 30.86 6.04
CA ASP A 69 -1.96 30.79 5.83
C ASP A 69 -1.27 29.87 6.86
N GLU A 70 -2.02 29.31 7.79
CA GLU A 70 -1.49 28.41 8.80
C GLU A 70 -1.31 27.01 8.24
N MET A 71 -0.17 26.40 8.57
CA MET A 71 0.15 25.03 8.18
C MET A 71 -0.57 24.02 9.08
N VAL A 72 -1.30 23.11 8.45
CA VAL A 72 -1.83 21.92 9.12
C VAL A 72 -0.75 20.84 9.11
N LEU A 73 -0.36 20.37 10.28
CA LEU A 73 0.69 19.35 10.44
C LEU A 73 0.14 18.14 11.21
N LEU A 74 0.21 16.98 10.59
CA LEU A 74 -0.07 15.69 11.21
C LEU A 74 1.23 14.89 11.34
N LYS A 75 1.56 14.51 12.57
CA LYS A 75 2.82 13.82 12.89
C LYS A 75 2.60 12.41 13.39
N ASP A 76 3.66 11.62 13.29
CA ASP A 76 3.76 10.28 13.89
C ASP A 76 2.71 9.28 13.38
N ILE A 77 2.30 9.39 12.11
CA ILE A 77 1.43 8.42 11.47
C ILE A 77 2.22 7.12 11.29
N PRO A 78 1.93 6.05 12.03
CA PRO A 78 2.64 4.79 11.87
C PRO A 78 2.26 4.15 10.55
N PHE A 79 3.22 3.54 9.87
CA PHE A 79 2.94 2.78 8.66
C PHE A 79 3.82 1.53 8.55
N TYR A 80 3.31 0.57 7.81
CA TYR A 80 3.99 -0.65 7.37
C TYR A 80 3.97 -0.67 5.85
N SER A 81 5.12 -0.92 5.24
CA SER A 81 5.24 -0.98 3.78
C SER A 81 6.16 -2.11 3.35
N VAL A 82 6.27 -2.31 2.04
CA VAL A 82 7.11 -3.35 1.44
C VAL A 82 8.08 -2.69 0.47
N CYS A 83 9.38 -2.95 0.67
CA CYS A 83 10.42 -2.45 -0.22
C CYS A 83 10.27 -3.02 -1.63
N GLU A 84 10.26 -2.17 -2.65
CA GLU A 84 10.11 -2.59 -4.05
C GLU A 84 11.30 -3.40 -4.56
N HIS A 85 12.51 -3.21 -3.98
CA HIS A 85 13.72 -3.89 -4.43
C HIS A 85 13.80 -5.36 -4.02
N HIS A 86 13.33 -5.69 -2.81
CA HIS A 86 13.48 -7.03 -2.24
C HIS A 86 12.17 -7.65 -1.76
N LEU A 87 11.05 -6.91 -1.82
CA LEU A 87 9.74 -7.28 -1.25
C LEU A 87 9.81 -7.58 0.26
N LEU A 88 10.79 -7.02 0.96
CA LEU A 88 10.87 -7.11 2.41
C LEU A 88 10.05 -6.02 3.07
N PRO A 89 9.39 -6.31 4.20
CA PRO A 89 8.65 -5.29 4.95
C PRO A 89 9.58 -4.30 5.63
N PHE A 90 9.13 -3.07 5.74
CA PHE A 90 9.73 -2.04 6.60
C PHE A 90 8.64 -1.26 7.31
N ILE A 91 9.00 -0.65 8.44
CA ILE A 91 8.10 0.13 9.28
C ILE A 91 8.66 1.53 9.45
N GLY A 92 7.77 2.49 9.66
CA GLY A 92 8.17 3.86 9.88
C GLY A 92 7.04 4.73 10.43
N LYS A 93 7.33 6.02 10.48
CA LYS A 93 6.38 7.07 10.82
C LYS A 93 6.41 8.13 9.73
N ALA A 94 5.24 8.53 9.25
CA ALA A 94 5.08 9.62 8.30
C ALA A 94 4.65 10.89 9.02
N HIS A 95 5.12 12.02 8.50
CA HIS A 95 4.67 13.35 8.91
C HIS A 95 4.17 14.06 7.66
N VAL A 96 2.93 14.55 7.70
CA VAL A 96 2.30 15.21 6.56
C VAL A 96 1.90 16.61 6.95
N ALA A 97 2.28 17.59 6.14
CA ALA A 97 1.89 18.98 6.33
C ALA A 97 1.37 19.59 5.03
N TYR A 98 0.40 20.48 5.14
CA TYR A 98 -0.08 21.27 4.02
C TYR A 98 -0.60 22.64 4.48
N VAL A 99 -0.65 23.58 3.58
CA VAL A 99 -1.30 24.88 3.79
C VAL A 99 -2.58 24.89 2.94
N PRO A 100 -3.76 25.10 3.57
CA PRO A 100 -5.03 25.21 2.84
C PRO A 100 -5.00 26.35 1.82
N ALA A 101 -5.38 26.08 0.59
CA ALA A 101 -5.41 27.06 -0.47
C ALA A 101 -6.59 26.85 -1.42
N GLY A 102 -7.06 27.93 -2.05
CA GLY A 102 -8.10 27.87 -3.07
C GLY A 102 -9.45 27.36 -2.57
N GLY A 103 -9.77 27.56 -1.29
CA GLY A 103 -11.03 27.08 -0.70
C GLY A 103 -11.11 25.56 -0.53
N LYS A 104 -9.97 24.86 -0.53
CA LYS A 104 -9.91 23.41 -0.38
C LYS A 104 -9.11 23.03 0.87
N ILE A 105 -9.68 22.15 1.66
CA ILE A 105 -9.03 21.56 2.83
C ILE A 105 -9.08 20.04 2.74
N VAL A 106 -8.16 19.38 3.43
CA VAL A 106 -8.10 17.93 3.54
C VAL A 106 -8.40 17.53 4.97
N GLY A 107 -9.34 16.62 5.17
CA GLY A 107 -9.61 16.09 6.51
C GLY A 107 -8.40 15.34 7.07
N LEU A 108 -8.17 15.43 8.40
CA LEU A 108 -7.03 14.74 9.04
C LEU A 108 -7.08 13.23 8.80
N SER A 109 -8.26 12.63 8.84
CA SER A 109 -8.48 11.20 8.53
C SER A 109 -8.11 10.85 7.09
N GLU A 110 -8.32 11.75 6.13
CA GLU A 110 -7.94 11.54 4.73
C GLU A 110 -6.42 11.56 4.54
N LEU A 111 -5.69 12.37 5.32
CA LEU A 111 -4.22 12.34 5.32
C LEU A 111 -3.69 11.01 5.85
N VAL A 112 -4.25 10.48 6.94
CA VAL A 112 -3.88 9.16 7.47
C VAL A 112 -4.15 8.08 6.44
N LYS A 113 -5.35 8.09 5.85
CA LYS A 113 -5.77 7.14 4.81
C LYS A 113 -4.87 7.20 3.57
N ALA A 114 -4.43 8.39 3.16
CA ALA A 114 -3.50 8.55 2.05
C ALA A 114 -2.16 7.87 2.36
N VAL A 115 -1.61 8.06 3.56
CA VAL A 115 -0.38 7.36 4.00
C VAL A 115 -0.57 5.85 3.98
N GLU A 116 -1.69 5.34 4.50
CA GLU A 116 -1.99 3.90 4.48
C GLU A 116 -2.10 3.32 3.07
N ILE A 117 -2.79 4.01 2.17
CA ILE A 117 -2.95 3.57 0.77
C ILE A 117 -1.59 3.52 0.06
N LEU A 118 -0.76 4.56 0.25
CA LEU A 118 0.56 4.63 -0.36
C LEU A 118 1.52 3.61 0.25
N ALA A 119 1.47 3.37 1.55
CA ALA A 119 2.25 2.37 2.23
C ALA A 119 1.91 0.93 1.77
N LYS A 120 0.64 0.67 1.44
CA LYS A 120 0.17 -0.62 0.91
C LYS A 120 0.45 -0.81 -0.58
N ARG A 121 1.64 -0.38 -1.02
CA ARG A 121 2.21 -0.55 -2.36
C ARG A 121 3.68 -0.95 -2.22
N PRO A 122 4.31 -1.57 -3.25
CA PRO A 122 5.77 -1.65 -3.28
C PRO A 122 6.36 -0.24 -3.29
N GLN A 123 7.20 0.09 -2.32
CA GLN A 123 7.71 1.45 -2.10
C GLN A 123 9.22 1.50 -1.86
N VAL A 124 9.77 2.67 -2.07
CA VAL A 124 11.06 3.11 -1.52
C VAL A 124 10.80 4.37 -0.70
N GLN A 125 11.64 4.61 0.29
CA GLN A 125 11.44 5.73 1.23
C GLN A 125 11.37 7.10 0.53
N GLU A 126 12.09 7.25 -0.58
CA GLU A 126 12.21 8.50 -1.34
C GLU A 126 10.96 8.82 -2.17
N ARG A 127 10.03 7.91 -2.30
CA ARG A 127 8.78 8.06 -3.06
C ARG A 127 7.61 8.09 -2.09
#